data_d88dae8aec6b7d281f60f70b8d2e1219
#
_entry.id   d88dae8aec6b7d281f60f70b8d2e1219
#
_cell.length_a   1.000
_cell.length_b   1.000
_cell.length_c   1.000
_cell.angle_alpha   90.00
_cell.angle_beta   90.00
_cell.angle_gamma   90.00
#
_symmetry.space_group_name_H-M   'P 1'
#
loop_
_entity.id
_entity.type
_entity.pdbx_description
1 polymer ?
#
loop_
_entity_poly.entity_id
_entity_poly.type
_entity_poly.pdbx_seq_one_letter_code
_entity_poly.pdbx_strand_id
1 'polypeptide(L)'
;MQHHRSSLTLLLALLTAPAWSAGLTESEALRLGLARPEFSELQQARLGEAEAEVIEAGTWSNPTLEFGQDKTGASRERTWQLSQTLDLSGRRGLRETAARHRVRAAEADNRARQNERAAGLRRTFHEFLRLQEQTRAVAAWAERFSAIDRVVAKLAGAGEVSGYDRRRLAREQCSAEARLAETRAERERGRARLAALIGREVGTDVEGRLLPEVPPSLASLQAQLAARPEFAALSARAEAAQSDSAVARNNLPELTVGIGRKQVEDGPVRDSGPLLVLSVNLPLFDRQQAKDRRSAAQALAARAELGLSRQQAEGELLGLHRQVTQLIAAATRYRNEALAPSADLVRIAESAYRAGESTVLELLDAYKGALEAELTALDLEWKARAARIDLDQLTGSFPQ
;
A
#
# COMPACT_ATOMS: atom_id res chain seq x y z
N MET A 1 15.92 64.65 33.95
CA MET A 1 15.50 65.13 32.65
C MET A 1 16.26 64.31 31.61
N GLN A 2 15.62 63.41 30.95
CA GLN A 2 15.77 63.05 29.53
C GLN A 2 14.97 61.76 29.24
N HIS A 3 13.94 61.95 28.45
CA HIS A 3 13.02 60.92 28.03
C HIS A 3 13.65 60.10 26.90
N HIS A 4 13.72 58.76 27.01
CA HIS A 4 13.91 57.86 25.87
C HIS A 4 12.57 57.23 25.46
N ARG A 5 12.08 57.66 24.33
CA ARG A 5 10.95 57.07 23.60
C ARG A 5 11.46 55.83 22.80
N SER A 6 11.07 54.65 23.22
CA SER A 6 11.30 53.42 22.44
C SER A 6 10.13 53.23 21.47
N SER A 7 10.38 53.41 20.17
CA SER A 7 9.43 53.12 19.10
C SER A 7 9.38 51.60 18.87
N LEU A 8 8.26 51.01 19.16
CA LEU A 8 7.96 49.58 18.90
C LEU A 8 7.47 49.47 17.44
N THR A 9 8.35 49.05 16.54
CA THR A 9 8.00 48.74 15.15
C THR A 9 7.40 47.36 15.08
N LEU A 10 6.07 47.30 14.88
CA LEU A 10 5.29 46.06 14.69
C LEU A 10 5.54 45.57 13.26
N LEU A 11 6.39 44.55 13.10
CA LEU A 11 6.63 43.86 11.84
C LEU A 11 5.45 42.91 11.56
N LEU A 12 4.50 43.36 10.73
CA LEU A 12 3.40 42.55 10.25
C LEU A 12 3.92 41.58 9.18
N ALA A 13 4.28 40.37 9.57
CA ALA A 13 4.60 39.29 8.64
C ALA A 13 3.30 38.87 7.93
N LEU A 14 3.13 39.37 6.70
CA LEU A 14 2.15 38.84 5.73
C LEU A 14 2.55 37.40 5.41
N LEU A 15 1.87 36.44 6.02
CA LEU A 15 1.82 35.06 5.59
C LEU A 15 1.11 35.04 4.23
N THR A 16 1.87 35.15 3.17
CA THR A 16 1.39 34.81 1.82
C THR A 16 1.15 33.31 1.78
N ALA A 17 -0.10 32.89 2.01
CA ALA A 17 -0.52 31.56 1.66
C ALA A 17 -0.29 31.38 0.16
N PRO A 18 0.42 30.33 -0.30
CA PRO A 18 0.58 30.09 -1.72
C PRO A 18 -0.80 29.88 -2.33
N ALA A 19 -1.15 30.68 -3.32
CA ALA A 19 -2.36 30.51 -4.10
C ALA A 19 -2.28 29.17 -4.84
N TRP A 20 -2.96 28.17 -4.31
CA TRP A 20 -3.06 26.83 -4.87
C TRP A 20 -4.12 26.86 -5.99
N SER A 21 -3.75 27.34 -7.16
CA SER A 21 -4.55 27.23 -8.38
C SER A 21 -4.15 26.04 -9.26
N ALA A 22 -3.06 25.36 -8.95
CA ALA A 22 -2.67 24.14 -9.66
C ALA A 22 -3.45 22.93 -9.07
N GLY A 23 -4.05 22.13 -9.94
CA GLY A 23 -4.72 20.89 -9.51
C GLY A 23 -3.74 19.91 -8.89
N LEU A 24 -4.22 19.04 -8.00
CA LEU A 24 -3.42 18.00 -7.37
C LEU A 24 -2.81 17.08 -8.45
N THR A 25 -1.49 16.88 -8.42
CA THR A 25 -0.78 15.95 -9.30
C THR A 25 -0.62 14.56 -8.69
N GLU A 26 -0.33 13.54 -9.53
CA GLU A 26 -0.05 12.17 -9.05
C GLU A 26 1.11 12.14 -8.06
N SER A 27 2.22 12.83 -8.37
CA SER A 27 3.40 12.86 -7.50
C SER A 27 3.11 13.50 -6.14
N GLU A 28 2.31 14.57 -6.12
CA GLU A 28 1.90 15.19 -4.87
C GLU A 28 0.95 14.31 -4.05
N ALA A 29 0.00 13.63 -4.70
CA ALA A 29 -0.90 12.67 -4.04
C ALA A 29 -0.11 11.51 -3.42
N LEU A 30 0.89 10.97 -4.13
CA LEU A 30 1.80 9.95 -3.60
C LEU A 30 2.57 10.45 -2.39
N ARG A 31 3.21 11.61 -2.49
CA ARG A 31 3.98 12.21 -1.39
C ARG A 31 3.11 12.38 -0.15
N LEU A 32 1.90 12.92 -0.28
CA LEU A 32 0.97 13.13 0.83
C LEU A 32 0.48 11.81 1.43
N GLY A 33 0.07 10.86 0.59
CA GLY A 33 -0.48 9.60 1.04
C GLY A 33 0.54 8.66 1.68
N LEU A 34 1.82 8.72 1.26
CA LEU A 34 2.91 7.95 1.86
C LEU A 34 3.46 8.62 3.14
N ALA A 35 3.36 9.95 3.25
CA ALA A 35 3.79 10.70 4.44
C ALA A 35 2.74 10.69 5.58
N ARG A 36 1.65 9.91 5.49
CA ARG A 36 0.65 9.81 6.56
C ARG A 36 1.28 9.30 7.85
N PRO A 37 1.11 10.01 8.99
CA PRO A 37 1.67 9.60 10.28
C PRO A 37 1.28 8.18 10.66
N GLU A 38 0.01 7.82 10.51
CA GLU A 38 -0.50 6.50 10.90
C GLU A 38 0.15 5.36 10.09
N PHE A 39 0.54 5.64 8.85
CA PHE A 39 1.22 4.67 8.02
C PHE A 39 2.69 4.51 8.44
N SER A 40 3.39 5.60 8.73
CA SER A 40 4.77 5.56 9.21
C SER A 40 4.88 4.95 10.61
N GLU A 41 3.96 5.27 11.52
CA GLU A 41 3.88 4.69 12.86
C GLU A 41 3.67 3.17 12.82
N LEU A 42 2.76 2.70 11.93
CA LEU A 42 2.54 1.27 11.76
C LEU A 42 3.79 0.54 11.24
N GLN A 43 4.56 1.16 10.32
CA GLN A 43 5.81 0.58 9.83
C GLN A 43 6.89 0.56 10.91
N GLN A 44 7.03 1.65 11.68
CA GLN A 44 7.95 1.73 12.80
C GLN A 44 7.62 0.73 13.91
N ALA A 45 6.34 0.57 14.24
CA ALA A 45 5.91 -0.39 15.24
C ALA A 45 6.27 -1.83 14.86
N ARG A 46 6.05 -2.22 13.61
CA ARG A 46 6.41 -3.57 13.12
C ARG A 46 7.91 -3.82 13.07
N LEU A 47 8.68 -2.80 12.72
CA LEU A 47 10.14 -2.89 12.76
C LEU A 47 10.62 -2.98 14.21
N GLY A 48 10.10 -2.13 15.10
CA GLY A 48 10.43 -2.14 16.53
C GLY A 48 10.09 -3.47 17.22
N GLU A 49 9.00 -4.13 16.82
CA GLU A 49 8.67 -5.48 17.28
C GLU A 49 9.77 -6.51 16.90
N ALA A 50 10.22 -6.48 15.64
CA ALA A 50 11.30 -7.36 15.20
C ALA A 50 12.66 -7.01 15.84
N GLU A 51 12.93 -5.73 16.08
CA GLU A 51 14.14 -5.28 16.80
C GLU A 51 14.12 -5.71 18.28
N ALA A 52 12.95 -5.69 18.91
CA ALA A 52 12.78 -6.18 20.28
C ALA A 52 13.10 -7.68 20.39
N GLU A 53 12.76 -8.50 19.38
CA GLU A 53 13.16 -9.91 19.34
C GLU A 53 14.69 -10.09 19.33
N VAL A 54 15.45 -9.16 18.72
CA VAL A 54 16.93 -9.20 18.76
C VAL A 54 17.45 -8.97 20.18
N ILE A 55 16.85 -7.99 20.89
CA ILE A 55 17.21 -7.71 22.29
C ILE A 55 16.89 -8.93 23.16
N GLU A 56 15.69 -9.51 23.00
CA GLU A 56 15.28 -10.72 23.74
C GLU A 56 16.24 -11.88 23.48
N ALA A 57 16.56 -12.15 22.20
CA ALA A 57 17.46 -13.24 21.79
C ALA A 57 18.88 -13.09 22.34
N GLY A 58 19.34 -11.84 22.51
CA GLY A 58 20.67 -11.50 23.04
C GLY A 58 20.75 -11.41 24.57
N THR A 59 19.60 -11.41 25.26
CA THR A 59 19.55 -11.20 26.72
C THR A 59 19.95 -12.48 27.47
N TRP A 60 20.75 -12.31 28.52
CA TRP A 60 21.06 -13.37 29.46
C TRP A 60 19.85 -13.64 30.36
N SER A 61 19.66 -14.92 30.78
CA SER A 61 18.69 -15.24 31.81
C SER A 61 19.03 -14.51 33.12
N ASN A 62 18.00 -14.06 33.82
CA ASN A 62 18.21 -13.38 35.10
C ASN A 62 18.79 -14.34 36.14
N PRO A 63 19.63 -13.86 37.09
CA PRO A 63 20.04 -14.65 38.25
C PRO A 63 18.83 -14.95 39.12
N THR A 64 18.83 -16.12 39.76
CA THR A 64 17.78 -16.56 40.66
C THR A 64 18.31 -16.51 42.08
N LEU A 65 17.63 -15.79 42.98
CA LEU A 65 17.89 -15.82 44.41
C LEU A 65 16.90 -16.78 45.08
N GLU A 66 17.42 -17.81 45.73
CA GLU A 66 16.63 -18.81 46.44
C GLU A 66 16.88 -18.71 47.92
N PHE A 67 15.79 -18.84 48.71
CA PHE A 67 15.84 -19.05 50.14
C PHE A 67 15.11 -20.36 50.47
N GLY A 68 15.82 -21.26 51.08
CA GLY A 68 15.29 -22.52 51.60
C GLY A 68 15.35 -22.58 53.10
N GLN A 69 14.34 -23.12 53.78
CA GLN A 69 14.36 -23.51 55.16
C GLN A 69 13.78 -24.89 55.30
N ASP A 70 14.57 -25.77 55.90
CA ASP A 70 14.15 -27.14 56.21
C ASP A 70 14.25 -27.37 57.71
N LYS A 71 13.32 -28.19 58.25
CA LYS A 71 13.31 -28.60 59.66
C LYS A 71 13.07 -30.08 59.76
N THR A 72 14.08 -30.78 60.24
CA THR A 72 14.00 -32.24 60.43
C THR A 72 14.29 -32.55 61.92
N GLY A 73 13.25 -32.87 62.68
CA GLY A 73 13.39 -33.10 64.13
C GLY A 73 13.83 -31.83 64.89
N ALA A 74 14.97 -31.93 65.59
CA ALA A 74 15.57 -30.81 66.32
C ALA A 74 16.45 -29.92 65.43
N SER A 75 16.83 -30.40 64.23
CA SER A 75 17.73 -29.69 63.30
C SER A 75 16.93 -28.73 62.38
N ARG A 76 17.43 -27.51 62.20
CA ARG A 76 16.90 -26.52 61.26
C ARG A 76 18.02 -26.08 60.37
N GLU A 77 17.77 -26.20 59.03
CA GLU A 77 18.68 -25.73 58.00
C GLU A 77 18.06 -24.51 57.30
N ARG A 78 18.91 -23.50 57.05
CA ARG A 78 18.57 -22.32 56.25
C ARG A 78 19.62 -22.15 55.16
N THR A 79 19.13 -21.99 53.93
CA THR A 79 20.00 -21.84 52.76
C THR A 79 19.65 -20.54 52.01
N TRP A 80 20.65 -19.77 51.68
CA TRP A 80 20.58 -18.64 50.78
C TRP A 80 21.47 -18.95 49.58
N GLN A 81 20.92 -18.87 48.37
CA GLN A 81 21.66 -19.19 47.15
C GLN A 81 21.35 -18.18 46.06
N LEU A 82 22.35 -17.62 45.43
CA LEU A 82 22.25 -16.85 44.17
C LEU A 82 22.82 -17.75 43.07
N SER A 83 22.01 -18.04 42.05
CA SER A 83 22.40 -18.88 40.95
C SER A 83 22.22 -18.16 39.59
N GLN A 84 23.12 -18.48 38.67
CA GLN A 84 23.11 -17.96 37.29
C GLN A 84 23.29 -19.10 36.29
N THR A 85 22.34 -19.19 35.34
CA THR A 85 22.48 -20.11 34.20
C THR A 85 23.36 -19.51 33.13
N LEU A 86 24.38 -20.24 32.71
CA LEU A 86 25.36 -19.85 31.70
C LEU A 86 25.08 -20.64 30.41
N ASP A 87 24.81 -19.91 29.33
CA ASP A 87 24.70 -20.49 27.97
C ASP A 87 26.12 -20.60 27.36
N LEU A 88 26.76 -21.74 27.59
CA LEU A 88 28.06 -22.09 27.02
C LEU A 88 27.95 -22.69 25.62
N SER A 89 26.73 -22.91 25.15
CA SER A 89 26.48 -23.59 23.87
C SER A 89 26.59 -22.66 22.64
N GLY A 90 26.60 -21.35 22.83
CA GLY A 90 26.53 -20.39 21.73
C GLY A 90 25.15 -20.23 21.11
N ARG A 91 24.11 -20.87 21.69
CA ARG A 91 22.71 -20.73 21.19
C ARG A 91 22.24 -19.29 21.16
N ARG A 92 22.71 -18.46 22.11
CA ARG A 92 22.40 -17.03 22.16
C ARG A 92 22.79 -16.33 20.86
N GLY A 93 24.02 -16.52 20.38
CA GLY A 93 24.46 -15.94 19.10
C GLY A 93 23.67 -16.42 17.89
N LEU A 94 23.25 -17.71 17.89
CA LEU A 94 22.39 -18.25 16.84
C LEU A 94 20.97 -17.70 16.91
N ARG A 95 20.38 -17.53 18.12
CA ARG A 95 19.08 -16.87 18.32
C ARG A 95 19.11 -15.42 17.85
N GLU A 96 20.15 -14.69 18.21
CA GLU A 96 20.35 -13.30 17.78
C GLU A 96 20.49 -13.21 16.24
N THR A 97 21.21 -14.16 15.62
CA THR A 97 21.29 -14.23 14.16
C THR A 97 19.94 -14.50 13.52
N ALA A 98 19.14 -15.43 14.06
CA ALA A 98 17.78 -15.68 13.58
C ALA A 98 16.89 -14.43 13.70
N ALA A 99 16.95 -13.72 14.84
CA ALA A 99 16.20 -12.49 15.07
C ALA A 99 16.62 -11.38 14.08
N ARG A 100 17.91 -11.21 13.81
CA ARG A 100 18.40 -10.26 12.79
C ARG A 100 17.90 -10.58 11.39
N HIS A 101 17.75 -11.86 11.03
CA HIS A 101 17.11 -12.24 9.77
C HIS A 101 15.62 -11.86 9.76
N ARG A 102 14.92 -11.95 10.88
CA ARG A 102 13.52 -11.49 11.00
C ARG A 102 13.41 -9.97 10.86
N VAL A 103 14.36 -9.20 11.42
CA VAL A 103 14.43 -7.74 11.18
C VAL A 103 14.57 -7.44 9.68
N ARG A 104 15.47 -8.13 8.98
CA ARG A 104 15.60 -7.96 7.51
C ARG A 104 14.32 -8.33 6.76
N ALA A 105 13.61 -9.36 7.21
CA ALA A 105 12.31 -9.70 6.64
C ALA A 105 11.28 -8.59 6.88
N ALA A 106 11.21 -8.02 8.10
CA ALA A 106 10.30 -6.93 8.44
C ALA A 106 10.58 -5.64 7.64
N GLU A 107 11.86 -5.29 7.44
CA GLU A 107 12.27 -4.17 6.57
C GLU A 107 11.82 -4.38 5.12
N ALA A 108 12.00 -5.59 4.60
CA ALA A 108 11.57 -5.93 3.25
C ALA A 108 10.04 -5.92 3.12
N ASP A 109 9.32 -6.45 4.11
CA ASP A 109 7.85 -6.38 4.17
C ASP A 109 7.35 -4.93 4.23
N ASN A 110 8.02 -4.04 4.97
CA ASN A 110 7.66 -2.63 5.02
C ASN A 110 7.82 -1.97 3.64
N ARG A 111 8.90 -2.27 2.90
CA ARG A 111 9.07 -1.80 1.51
C ARG A 111 7.99 -2.35 0.58
N ALA A 112 7.63 -3.62 0.71
CA ALA A 112 6.54 -4.22 -0.08
C ALA A 112 5.20 -3.49 0.18
N ARG A 113 4.89 -3.19 1.45
CA ARG A 113 3.68 -2.42 1.81
C ARG A 113 3.71 -0.97 1.33
N GLN A 114 4.88 -0.33 1.28
CA GLN A 114 5.01 1.00 0.66
C GLN A 114 4.66 0.95 -0.83
N ASN A 115 5.15 -0.07 -1.54
CA ASN A 115 4.84 -0.29 -2.94
C ASN A 115 3.34 -0.53 -3.16
N GLU A 116 2.73 -1.39 -2.36
CA GLU A 116 1.29 -1.66 -2.41
C GLU A 116 0.46 -0.39 -2.16
N ARG A 117 0.83 0.40 -1.14
CA ARG A 117 0.15 1.67 -0.85
C ARG A 117 0.32 2.69 -1.97
N ALA A 118 1.51 2.79 -2.55
CA ALA A 118 1.77 3.68 -3.68
C ALA A 118 0.91 3.29 -4.89
N ALA A 119 0.84 1.99 -5.22
CA ALA A 119 -0.04 1.50 -6.29
C ALA A 119 -1.52 1.79 -6.01
N GLY A 120 -1.99 1.60 -4.79
CA GLY A 120 -3.35 1.93 -4.37
C GLY A 120 -3.68 3.42 -4.48
N LEU A 121 -2.75 4.30 -4.10
CA LEU A 121 -2.89 5.75 -4.24
C LEU A 121 -2.97 6.15 -5.72
N ARG A 122 -2.07 5.63 -6.57
CA ARG A 122 -2.05 5.90 -8.02
C ARG A 122 -3.35 5.44 -8.67
N ARG A 123 -3.83 4.24 -8.32
CA ARG A 123 -5.10 3.71 -8.84
C ARG A 123 -6.27 4.61 -8.48
N THR A 124 -6.37 5.03 -7.21
CA THR A 124 -7.46 5.92 -6.75
C THR A 124 -7.36 7.31 -7.39
N PHE A 125 -6.14 7.84 -7.56
CA PHE A 125 -5.92 9.11 -8.25
C PHE A 125 -6.40 9.07 -9.71
N HIS A 126 -5.98 8.07 -10.47
CA HIS A 126 -6.36 7.95 -11.88
C HIS A 126 -7.82 7.51 -12.07
N GLU A 127 -8.41 6.80 -11.11
CA GLU A 127 -9.85 6.54 -11.10
C GLU A 127 -10.63 7.85 -10.94
N PHE A 128 -10.19 8.72 -10.02
CA PHE A 128 -10.80 10.05 -9.88
C PHE A 128 -10.60 10.91 -11.12
N LEU A 129 -9.42 10.92 -11.72
CA LEU A 129 -9.16 11.61 -13.00
C LEU A 129 -10.09 11.10 -14.10
N ARG A 130 -10.30 9.78 -14.22
CA ARG A 130 -11.26 9.21 -15.17
C ARG A 130 -12.69 9.71 -14.92
N LEU A 131 -13.14 9.71 -13.66
CA LEU A 131 -14.47 10.20 -13.30
C LEU A 131 -14.64 11.70 -13.60
N GLN A 132 -13.59 12.49 -13.42
CA GLN A 132 -13.54 13.90 -13.79
C GLN A 132 -13.74 14.08 -15.29
N GLU A 133 -12.95 13.39 -16.13
CA GLU A 133 -13.05 13.48 -17.59
C GLU A 133 -14.39 12.95 -18.11
N GLN A 134 -14.88 11.84 -17.54
CA GLN A 134 -16.21 11.31 -17.85
C GLN A 134 -17.33 12.32 -17.52
N THR A 135 -17.25 12.98 -16.37
CA THR A 135 -18.23 13.99 -15.99
C THR A 135 -18.18 15.21 -16.93
N ARG A 136 -16.98 15.61 -17.39
CA ARG A 136 -16.82 16.68 -18.38
C ARG A 136 -17.44 16.31 -19.72
N ALA A 137 -17.21 15.09 -20.22
CA ALA A 137 -17.79 14.60 -21.46
C ALA A 137 -19.33 14.58 -21.40
N VAL A 138 -19.89 14.03 -20.32
CA VAL A 138 -21.35 13.97 -20.13
C VAL A 138 -21.95 15.37 -19.96
N ALA A 139 -21.27 16.28 -19.28
CA ALA A 139 -21.74 17.67 -19.11
C ALA A 139 -21.78 18.41 -20.47
N ALA A 140 -20.71 18.29 -21.27
CA ALA A 140 -20.67 18.87 -22.61
C ALA A 140 -21.76 18.31 -23.53
N TRP A 141 -22.04 17.01 -23.42
CA TRP A 141 -23.14 16.37 -24.15
C TRP A 141 -24.51 16.89 -23.69
N ALA A 142 -24.78 16.98 -22.39
CA ALA A 142 -26.04 17.51 -21.84
C ALA A 142 -26.28 18.97 -22.26
N GLU A 143 -25.22 19.79 -22.31
CA GLU A 143 -25.28 21.18 -22.77
C GLU A 143 -25.68 21.28 -24.25
N ARG A 144 -25.15 20.42 -25.12
CA ARG A 144 -25.56 20.34 -26.54
C ARG A 144 -27.05 20.02 -26.69
N PHE A 145 -27.59 19.08 -25.87
CA PHE A 145 -29.02 18.79 -25.86
C PHE A 145 -29.86 20.00 -25.48
N SER A 146 -29.46 20.73 -24.45
CA SER A 146 -30.16 21.95 -24.05
C SER A 146 -30.11 23.05 -25.12
N ALA A 147 -29.03 23.12 -25.88
CA ALA A 147 -28.92 24.06 -26.99
C ALA A 147 -29.84 23.72 -28.15
N ILE A 148 -29.94 22.44 -28.51
CA ILE A 148 -30.84 21.98 -29.58
C ILE A 148 -32.32 22.07 -29.16
N ASP A 149 -32.67 21.75 -27.90
CA ASP A 149 -34.04 21.89 -27.42
C ASP A 149 -34.55 23.32 -27.62
N ARG A 150 -33.73 24.33 -27.36
CA ARG A 150 -34.08 25.74 -27.61
C ARG A 150 -34.38 26.05 -29.09
N VAL A 151 -33.63 25.41 -30.02
CA VAL A 151 -33.84 25.57 -31.46
C VAL A 151 -35.14 24.87 -31.87
N VAL A 152 -35.33 23.61 -31.45
CA VAL A 152 -36.52 22.79 -31.74
C VAL A 152 -37.79 23.43 -31.19
N ALA A 153 -37.73 24.04 -30.00
CA ALA A 153 -38.87 24.75 -29.39
C ALA A 153 -39.31 25.94 -30.27
N LYS A 154 -38.35 26.68 -30.87
CA LYS A 154 -38.72 27.77 -31.82
C LYS A 154 -39.32 27.27 -33.10
N LEU A 155 -38.75 26.25 -33.71
CA LEU A 155 -39.26 25.61 -34.94
C LEU A 155 -40.65 24.97 -34.72
N ALA A 156 -40.89 24.35 -33.55
CA ALA A 156 -42.18 23.81 -33.20
C ALA A 156 -43.27 24.89 -33.07
N GLY A 157 -42.87 26.09 -32.58
CA GLY A 157 -43.79 27.28 -32.55
C GLY A 157 -44.14 27.77 -33.96
N ALA A 158 -43.32 27.53 -34.97
CA ALA A 158 -43.56 27.82 -36.38
C ALA A 158 -44.31 26.68 -37.11
N GLY A 159 -44.57 25.56 -36.46
CA GLY A 159 -45.21 24.37 -37.09
C GLY A 159 -44.27 23.50 -37.92
N GLU A 160 -42.98 23.74 -37.88
CA GLU A 160 -41.95 23.07 -38.70
C GLU A 160 -41.44 21.77 -38.07
N VAL A 161 -41.76 21.43 -36.81
CA VAL A 161 -41.33 20.23 -36.08
C VAL A 161 -42.52 19.45 -35.54
N SER A 162 -42.49 18.12 -35.73
CA SER A 162 -43.54 17.23 -35.24
C SER A 162 -43.64 17.20 -33.71
N GLY A 163 -44.88 17.02 -33.18
CA GLY A 163 -45.05 16.81 -31.75
C GLY A 163 -44.36 15.57 -31.20
N TYR A 164 -44.08 14.58 -32.07
CA TYR A 164 -43.30 13.38 -31.73
C TYR A 164 -41.85 13.71 -31.51
N ASP A 165 -41.18 14.45 -32.39
CA ASP A 165 -39.76 14.84 -32.33
C ASP A 165 -39.49 15.69 -31.09
N ARG A 166 -40.40 16.62 -30.74
CA ARG A 166 -40.33 17.42 -29.54
C ARG A 166 -40.38 16.59 -28.25
N ARG A 167 -41.31 15.61 -28.17
CA ARG A 167 -41.39 14.71 -27.02
C ARG A 167 -40.17 13.81 -26.89
N ARG A 168 -39.66 13.36 -28.02
CA ARG A 168 -38.45 12.54 -28.06
C ARG A 168 -37.23 13.31 -27.59
N LEU A 169 -37.04 14.53 -28.04
CA LEU A 169 -35.95 15.38 -27.60
C LEU A 169 -36.02 15.67 -26.08
N ALA A 170 -37.20 16.01 -25.57
CA ALA A 170 -37.41 16.22 -24.15
C ALA A 170 -37.04 14.98 -23.31
N ARG A 171 -37.38 13.77 -23.79
CA ARG A 171 -36.98 12.51 -23.13
C ARG A 171 -35.45 12.34 -23.11
N GLU A 172 -34.79 12.61 -24.24
CA GLU A 172 -33.32 12.51 -24.33
C GLU A 172 -32.63 13.54 -23.44
N GLN A 173 -33.19 14.74 -23.33
CA GLN A 173 -32.68 15.76 -22.39
C GLN A 173 -32.78 15.28 -20.93
N CYS A 174 -33.94 14.78 -20.50
CA CYS A 174 -34.08 14.20 -19.15
C CYS A 174 -33.08 13.05 -18.90
N SER A 175 -32.83 12.22 -19.90
CA SER A 175 -31.84 11.14 -19.80
C SER A 175 -30.42 11.69 -19.67
N ALA A 176 -30.08 12.76 -20.39
CA ALA A 176 -28.79 13.43 -20.29
C ALA A 176 -28.56 14.06 -18.91
N GLU A 177 -29.58 14.74 -18.38
CA GLU A 177 -29.53 15.35 -17.04
C GLU A 177 -29.39 14.29 -15.94
N ALA A 178 -30.15 13.19 -16.03
CA ALA A 178 -30.03 12.07 -15.11
C ALA A 178 -28.62 11.46 -15.11
N ARG A 179 -28.06 11.21 -16.30
CA ARG A 179 -26.70 10.70 -16.45
C ARG A 179 -25.64 11.66 -15.92
N LEU A 180 -25.83 12.97 -16.10
CA LEU A 180 -24.94 13.99 -15.54
C LEU A 180 -25.00 14.02 -14.01
N ALA A 181 -26.19 13.88 -13.44
CA ALA A 181 -26.34 13.79 -11.99
C ALA A 181 -25.63 12.55 -11.41
N GLU A 182 -25.78 11.40 -12.06
CA GLU A 182 -25.09 10.15 -11.71
C GLU A 182 -23.56 10.31 -11.74
N THR A 183 -22.99 10.79 -12.86
CA THR A 183 -21.54 10.95 -12.99
C THR A 183 -20.98 11.98 -12.00
N ARG A 184 -21.74 13.04 -11.66
CA ARG A 184 -21.36 13.98 -10.61
C ARG A 184 -21.31 13.32 -9.24
N ALA A 185 -22.30 12.49 -8.90
CA ALA A 185 -22.31 11.75 -7.64
C ALA A 185 -21.13 10.77 -7.54
N GLU A 186 -20.83 10.04 -8.62
CA GLU A 186 -19.66 9.15 -8.68
C GLU A 186 -18.34 9.91 -8.53
N ARG A 187 -18.21 11.07 -9.17
CA ARG A 187 -17.03 11.94 -9.05
C ARG A 187 -16.85 12.42 -7.61
N GLU A 188 -17.91 12.88 -6.94
CA GLU A 188 -17.84 13.30 -5.54
C GLU A 188 -17.43 12.14 -4.61
N ARG A 189 -17.93 10.93 -4.85
CA ARG A 189 -17.50 9.73 -4.14
C ARG A 189 -16.02 9.44 -4.38
N GLY A 190 -15.55 9.55 -5.63
CA GLY A 190 -14.13 9.36 -5.99
C GLY A 190 -13.24 10.39 -5.31
N ARG A 191 -13.67 11.66 -5.27
CA ARG A 191 -12.99 12.76 -4.57
C ARG A 191 -12.84 12.48 -3.09
N ALA A 192 -13.91 12.06 -2.42
CA ALA A 192 -13.89 11.73 -0.99
C ALA A 192 -12.96 10.55 -0.69
N ARG A 193 -12.94 9.52 -1.57
CA ARG A 193 -12.03 8.37 -1.43
C ARG A 193 -10.56 8.80 -1.53
N LEU A 194 -10.22 9.64 -2.52
CA LEU A 194 -8.86 10.16 -2.67
C LEU A 194 -8.46 11.03 -1.46
N ALA A 195 -9.36 11.92 -1.01
CA ALA A 195 -9.15 12.77 0.16
C ALA A 195 -8.85 11.94 1.43
N ALA A 196 -9.59 10.86 1.64
CA ALA A 196 -9.36 9.94 2.77
C ALA A 196 -7.97 9.27 2.71
N LEU A 197 -7.50 8.89 1.52
CA LEU A 197 -6.18 8.27 1.35
C LEU A 197 -5.02 9.23 1.58
N ILE A 198 -5.13 10.48 1.11
CA ILE A 198 -4.08 11.50 1.28
C ILE A 198 -4.17 12.27 2.60
N GLY A 199 -5.30 12.16 3.33
CA GLY A 199 -5.50 12.78 4.63
C GLY A 199 -5.79 14.27 4.59
N ARG A 200 -6.21 14.81 3.44
CA ARG A 200 -6.64 16.20 3.29
C ARG A 200 -7.71 16.34 2.21
N GLU A 201 -8.41 17.45 2.21
CA GLU A 201 -9.36 17.75 1.15
C GLU A 201 -8.68 17.84 -0.22
N VAL A 202 -9.37 17.30 -1.23
CA VAL A 202 -8.99 17.39 -2.64
C VAL A 202 -9.82 18.48 -3.27
N GLY A 203 -9.19 19.33 -4.09
CA GLY A 203 -9.89 20.33 -4.88
C GLY A 203 -10.90 19.72 -5.86
N THR A 204 -11.52 20.58 -6.65
CA THR A 204 -12.53 20.12 -7.63
C THR A 204 -11.90 19.27 -8.72
N ASP A 205 -10.65 19.53 -9.09
CA ASP A 205 -9.96 18.91 -10.22
C ASP A 205 -8.57 18.42 -9.82
N VAL A 206 -8.11 17.36 -10.51
CA VAL A 206 -6.75 16.86 -10.48
C VAL A 206 -6.12 17.01 -11.85
N GLU A 207 -4.79 17.09 -11.87
CA GLU A 207 -4.03 17.24 -13.11
C GLU A 207 -3.28 15.95 -13.47
N GLY A 208 -3.44 15.50 -14.70
CA GLY A 208 -2.77 14.29 -15.19
C GLY A 208 -3.24 13.84 -16.56
N ARG A 209 -2.69 12.72 -16.98
CA ARG A 209 -3.08 12.04 -18.25
C ARG A 209 -3.51 10.62 -17.91
N LEU A 210 -4.63 10.19 -18.48
CA LEU A 210 -5.09 8.80 -18.31
C LEU A 210 -4.20 7.84 -19.07
N LEU A 211 -3.95 8.11 -20.36
CA LEU A 211 -3.10 7.26 -21.20
C LEU A 211 -1.67 7.23 -20.62
N PRO A 212 -1.15 6.04 -20.23
CA PRO A 212 0.22 5.94 -19.74
C PRO A 212 1.25 6.00 -20.86
N GLU A 213 2.49 6.23 -20.49
CA GLU A 213 3.63 6.06 -21.40
C GLU A 213 3.92 4.58 -21.67
N VAL A 214 4.58 4.29 -22.79
CA VAL A 214 5.01 2.94 -23.15
C VAL A 214 5.92 2.38 -22.05
N PRO A 215 5.69 1.12 -21.61
CA PRO A 215 6.51 0.53 -20.55
C PRO A 215 7.96 0.34 -21.00
N PRO A 216 8.93 0.28 -20.05
CA PRO A 216 10.30 -0.11 -20.34
C PRO A 216 10.40 -1.49 -21.00
N SER A 217 11.57 -1.81 -21.54
CA SER A 217 11.80 -3.13 -22.14
C SER A 217 11.60 -4.28 -21.14
N LEU A 218 11.15 -5.41 -21.63
CA LEU A 218 10.93 -6.61 -20.81
C LEU A 218 12.18 -7.01 -20.02
N ALA A 219 13.38 -6.88 -20.64
CA ALA A 219 14.65 -7.19 -19.98
C ALA A 219 14.94 -6.27 -18.78
N SER A 220 14.64 -4.97 -18.92
CA SER A 220 14.75 -4.02 -17.79
C SER A 220 13.80 -4.36 -16.65
N LEU A 221 12.54 -4.70 -16.99
CA LEU A 221 11.53 -5.08 -16.00
C LEU A 221 11.86 -6.41 -15.29
N GLN A 222 12.46 -7.38 -16.00
CA GLN A 222 12.94 -8.62 -15.39
C GLN A 222 14.05 -8.37 -14.36
N ALA A 223 14.98 -7.46 -14.65
CA ALA A 223 16.02 -7.08 -13.70
C ALA A 223 15.43 -6.41 -12.44
N GLN A 224 14.43 -5.56 -12.58
CA GLN A 224 13.73 -4.93 -11.47
C GLN A 224 12.92 -5.97 -10.67
N LEU A 225 12.24 -6.90 -11.32
CA LEU A 225 11.51 -7.98 -10.69
C LEU A 225 12.37 -8.81 -9.75
N ALA A 226 13.62 -9.09 -10.12
CA ALA A 226 14.55 -9.87 -9.29
C ALA A 226 14.86 -9.17 -7.93
N ALA A 227 14.74 -7.85 -7.86
CA ALA A 227 15.01 -7.04 -6.68
C ALA A 227 13.76 -6.77 -5.81
N ARG A 228 12.64 -7.47 -6.06
CA ARG A 228 11.39 -7.27 -5.31
C ARG A 228 11.59 -7.45 -3.81
N PRO A 229 11.03 -6.53 -2.98
CA PRO A 229 11.11 -6.65 -1.53
C PRO A 229 10.49 -7.95 -1.00
N GLU A 230 9.42 -8.44 -1.61
CA GLU A 230 8.74 -9.68 -1.19
C GLU A 230 9.66 -10.90 -1.30
N PHE A 231 10.53 -10.96 -2.34
CA PHE A 231 11.51 -12.02 -2.47
C PHE A 231 12.60 -11.93 -1.40
N ALA A 232 13.03 -10.71 -1.07
CA ALA A 232 13.96 -10.47 0.01
C ALA A 232 13.40 -10.89 1.37
N ALA A 233 12.11 -10.60 1.63
CA ALA A 233 11.42 -11.00 2.85
C ALA A 233 11.35 -12.52 2.99
N LEU A 234 10.94 -13.24 1.94
CA LEU A 234 10.86 -14.70 1.95
C LEU A 234 12.26 -15.35 2.12
N SER A 235 13.29 -14.80 1.47
CA SER A 235 14.67 -15.26 1.64
C SER A 235 15.14 -15.10 3.09
N ALA A 236 14.90 -13.92 3.69
CA ALA A 236 15.27 -13.63 5.06
C ALA A 236 14.51 -14.53 6.07
N ARG A 237 13.23 -14.84 5.83
CA ARG A 237 12.48 -15.81 6.63
C ARG A 237 13.07 -17.22 6.54
N ALA A 238 13.50 -17.65 5.36
CA ALA A 238 14.16 -18.95 5.19
C ALA A 238 15.49 -19.02 5.97
N GLU A 239 16.27 -17.93 5.94
CA GLU A 239 17.53 -17.81 6.70
C GLU A 239 17.28 -17.79 8.21
N ALA A 240 16.23 -17.10 8.68
CA ALA A 240 15.82 -17.10 10.10
C ALA A 240 15.48 -18.52 10.57
N ALA A 241 14.63 -19.24 9.81
CA ALA A 241 14.23 -20.60 10.14
C ALA A 241 15.41 -21.59 10.11
N GLN A 242 16.40 -21.39 9.23
CA GLN A 242 17.63 -22.17 9.26
C GLN A 242 18.46 -21.93 10.52
N SER A 243 18.57 -20.67 10.95
CA SER A 243 19.26 -20.31 12.18
C SER A 243 18.54 -20.90 13.40
N ASP A 244 17.21 -20.90 13.42
CA ASP A 244 16.40 -21.55 14.46
C ASP A 244 16.61 -23.05 14.50
N SER A 245 16.74 -23.72 13.35
CA SER A 245 17.10 -25.15 13.28
C SER A 245 18.50 -25.39 13.85
N ALA A 246 19.48 -24.52 13.57
CA ALA A 246 20.81 -24.61 14.15
C ALA A 246 20.80 -24.43 15.68
N VAL A 247 19.94 -23.52 16.22
CA VAL A 247 19.72 -23.38 17.66
C VAL A 247 19.19 -24.70 18.25
N ALA A 248 18.20 -25.33 17.59
CA ALA A 248 17.58 -26.55 18.08
C ALA A 248 18.53 -27.76 18.05
N ARG A 249 19.44 -27.81 17.07
CA ARG A 249 20.45 -28.90 16.96
C ARG A 249 21.59 -28.75 17.96
N ASN A 250 21.81 -27.56 18.47
CA ASN A 250 22.87 -27.34 19.46
C ASN A 250 22.38 -27.71 20.86
N ASN A 251 22.53 -29.00 21.21
CA ASN A 251 22.04 -29.62 22.43
C ASN A 251 23.05 -29.69 23.57
N LEU A 252 24.02 -28.75 23.62
CA LEU A 252 24.92 -28.69 24.76
C LEU A 252 24.13 -28.37 26.05
N PRO A 253 24.42 -29.10 27.15
CA PRO A 253 23.76 -28.85 28.41
C PRO A 253 23.97 -27.41 28.92
N GLU A 254 22.96 -26.87 29.57
CA GLU A 254 23.09 -25.57 30.25
C GLU A 254 23.72 -25.81 31.63
N LEU A 255 24.70 -24.98 31.97
CA LEU A 255 25.37 -25.00 33.26
C LEU A 255 24.82 -23.88 34.14
N THR A 256 24.29 -24.24 35.31
CA THR A 256 23.92 -23.28 36.34
C THR A 256 24.95 -23.31 37.45
N VAL A 257 25.52 -22.14 37.75
CA VAL A 257 26.46 -21.94 38.83
C VAL A 257 25.76 -21.16 39.92
N GLY A 258 25.81 -21.67 41.17
CA GLY A 258 25.21 -21.03 42.33
C GLY A 258 26.23 -20.87 43.45
N ILE A 259 26.18 -19.74 44.11
CA ILE A 259 26.95 -19.45 45.34
C ILE A 259 26.00 -19.08 46.46
N GLY A 260 26.30 -19.50 47.68
CA GLY A 260 25.37 -19.25 48.77
C GLY A 260 25.98 -19.46 50.16
N ARG A 261 25.12 -19.47 51.15
CA ARG A 261 25.45 -19.79 52.54
C ARG A 261 24.41 -20.73 53.11
N LYS A 262 24.90 -21.78 53.79
CA LYS A 262 24.09 -22.70 54.54
C LYS A 262 24.32 -22.51 56.03
N GLN A 263 23.24 -22.46 56.79
CA GLN A 263 23.25 -22.41 58.24
C GLN A 263 22.53 -23.65 58.81
N VAL A 264 23.12 -24.30 59.77
CA VAL A 264 22.53 -25.49 60.42
C VAL A 264 22.47 -25.18 61.93
N GLU A 265 21.27 -25.33 62.51
CA GLU A 265 21.02 -25.24 63.91
C GLU A 265 20.61 -26.65 64.40
N ASP A 266 21.44 -27.28 65.24
CA ASP A 266 21.14 -28.60 65.81
C ASP A 266 21.18 -28.49 67.33
N GLY A 267 20.02 -28.31 67.93
CA GLY A 267 19.90 -28.00 69.35
C GLY A 267 20.63 -26.71 69.70
N PRO A 268 21.66 -26.73 70.61
CA PRO A 268 22.42 -25.56 71.00
C PRO A 268 23.54 -25.18 70.02
N VAL A 269 23.84 -26.05 69.04
CA VAL A 269 24.94 -25.84 68.10
C VAL A 269 24.43 -25.12 66.87
N ARG A 270 25.12 -23.99 66.54
CA ARG A 270 24.90 -23.24 65.27
C ARG A 270 26.18 -23.25 64.46
N ASP A 271 26.08 -23.76 63.27
CA ASP A 271 27.18 -23.77 62.34
C ASP A 271 26.77 -23.13 60.99
N SER A 272 27.71 -22.55 60.26
CA SER A 272 27.44 -21.93 58.96
C SER A 272 28.64 -22.02 58.05
N GLY A 273 28.39 -22.34 56.80
CA GLY A 273 29.43 -22.48 55.76
C GLY A 273 29.03 -21.92 54.40
N PRO A 274 30.01 -21.70 53.52
CA PRO A 274 29.74 -21.34 52.13
C PRO A 274 29.09 -22.53 51.38
N LEU A 275 28.21 -22.24 50.42
CA LEU A 275 27.57 -23.19 49.56
C LEU A 275 27.97 -22.89 48.09
N LEU A 276 28.50 -23.86 47.39
CA LEU A 276 28.70 -23.88 45.94
C LEU A 276 27.81 -24.92 45.32
N VAL A 277 27.01 -24.51 44.31
CA VAL A 277 26.10 -25.42 43.58
C VAL A 277 26.46 -25.35 42.10
N LEU A 278 26.61 -26.53 41.53
CA LEU A 278 26.75 -26.74 40.09
C LEU A 278 25.59 -27.62 39.65
N SER A 279 24.78 -27.12 38.73
CA SER A 279 23.65 -27.88 38.17
C SER A 279 23.77 -27.94 36.67
N VAL A 280 23.58 -29.10 36.10
CA VAL A 280 23.62 -29.36 34.66
C VAL A 280 22.32 -29.98 34.22
N ASN A 281 21.61 -29.34 33.34
CA ASN A 281 20.38 -29.89 32.76
C ASN A 281 20.75 -30.85 31.62
N LEU A 282 20.55 -32.15 31.81
CA LEU A 282 20.87 -33.18 30.85
C LEU A 282 19.68 -33.42 29.90
N PRO A 283 19.80 -33.11 28.59
CA PRO A 283 18.71 -33.30 27.61
C PRO A 283 18.60 -34.77 27.17
N LEU A 284 18.12 -35.65 28.06
CA LEU A 284 18.01 -37.07 27.80
C LEU A 284 16.79 -37.42 26.92
N PHE A 285 15.66 -36.81 27.19
CA PHE A 285 14.40 -37.06 26.50
C PHE A 285 14.03 -35.97 25.49
N ASP A 286 13.97 -34.72 25.92
CA ASP A 286 13.77 -33.57 25.04
C ASP A 286 15.12 -33.03 24.56
N ARG A 287 15.49 -33.39 23.33
CA ARG A 287 16.68 -32.90 22.62
C ARG A 287 16.29 -31.80 21.61
N GLN A 288 15.17 -31.13 21.81
CA GLN A 288 14.60 -30.12 20.92
C GLN A 288 14.31 -30.65 19.49
N GLN A 289 14.16 -31.98 19.33
CA GLN A 289 13.93 -32.63 18.03
C GLN A 289 12.63 -32.14 17.35
N ALA A 290 11.61 -31.78 18.10
CA ALA A 290 10.38 -31.21 17.57
C ALA A 290 10.59 -29.79 17.03
N LYS A 291 11.41 -28.98 17.73
CA LYS A 291 11.77 -27.64 17.33
C LYS A 291 12.65 -27.64 16.08
N ASP A 292 13.65 -28.51 16.02
CA ASP A 292 14.51 -28.70 14.83
C ASP A 292 13.67 -29.05 13.59
N ARG A 293 12.80 -30.08 13.70
CA ARG A 293 11.92 -30.49 12.60
C ARG A 293 10.98 -29.35 12.16
N ARG A 294 10.41 -28.64 13.11
CA ARG A 294 9.53 -27.47 12.80
C ARG A 294 10.29 -26.40 12.05
N SER A 295 11.45 -25.99 12.54
CA SER A 295 12.26 -24.94 11.91
C SER A 295 12.78 -25.37 10.55
N ALA A 296 13.18 -26.64 10.38
CA ALA A 296 13.58 -27.19 9.10
C ALA A 296 12.41 -27.19 8.09
N ALA A 297 11.21 -27.56 8.53
CA ALA A 297 10.02 -27.49 7.69
C ALA A 297 9.64 -26.06 7.31
N GLN A 298 9.77 -25.11 8.23
CA GLN A 298 9.56 -23.68 7.96
C GLN A 298 10.54 -23.11 6.95
N ALA A 299 11.83 -23.50 7.05
CA ALA A 299 12.84 -23.11 6.08
C ALA A 299 12.56 -23.67 4.67
N LEU A 300 12.10 -24.93 4.61
CA LEU A 300 11.70 -25.55 3.34
C LEU A 300 10.48 -24.87 2.75
N ALA A 301 9.46 -24.59 3.57
CA ALA A 301 8.23 -23.90 3.14
C ALA A 301 8.54 -22.51 2.57
N ALA A 302 9.35 -21.69 3.28
CA ALA A 302 9.72 -20.35 2.82
C ALA A 302 10.51 -20.37 1.50
N ARG A 303 11.39 -21.37 1.30
CA ARG A 303 12.13 -21.55 0.01
C ARG A 303 11.19 -21.97 -1.12
N ALA A 304 10.28 -22.88 -0.85
CA ALA A 304 9.30 -23.33 -1.84
C ALA A 304 8.37 -22.18 -2.25
N GLU A 305 7.90 -21.39 -1.28
CA GLU A 305 7.08 -20.20 -1.48
C GLU A 305 7.83 -19.14 -2.32
N LEU A 306 9.12 -18.90 -2.03
CA LEU A 306 9.97 -18.03 -2.85
C LEU A 306 10.06 -18.51 -4.29
N GLY A 307 10.26 -19.82 -4.51
CA GLY A 307 10.31 -20.42 -5.84
C GLY A 307 9.01 -20.24 -6.61
N LEU A 308 7.88 -20.57 -5.99
CA LEU A 308 6.55 -20.39 -6.58
C LEU A 308 6.24 -18.92 -6.87
N SER A 309 6.54 -18.02 -5.92
CA SER A 309 6.32 -16.59 -6.08
C SER A 309 7.12 -15.99 -7.23
N ARG A 310 8.37 -16.44 -7.43
CA ARG A 310 9.19 -16.02 -8.59
C ARG A 310 8.60 -16.47 -9.91
N GLN A 311 8.22 -17.75 -10.03
CA GLN A 311 7.64 -18.30 -11.25
C GLN A 311 6.32 -17.59 -11.62
N GLN A 312 5.44 -17.35 -10.62
CA GLN A 312 4.22 -16.62 -10.81
C GLN A 312 4.46 -15.18 -11.27
N ALA A 313 5.39 -14.48 -10.62
CA ALA A 313 5.73 -13.11 -10.96
C ALA A 313 6.35 -12.96 -12.35
N GLU A 314 7.17 -13.92 -12.79
CA GLU A 314 7.73 -13.95 -14.16
C GLU A 314 6.63 -14.14 -15.22
N GLY A 315 5.69 -15.05 -14.98
CA GLY A 315 4.53 -15.26 -15.87
C GLY A 315 3.62 -14.03 -15.93
N GLU A 316 3.33 -13.43 -14.76
CA GLU A 316 2.52 -12.22 -14.65
C GLU A 316 3.18 -11.02 -15.32
N LEU A 317 4.50 -10.85 -15.17
CA LEU A 317 5.28 -9.81 -15.83
C LEU A 317 5.11 -9.87 -17.36
N LEU A 318 5.23 -11.06 -17.94
CA LEU A 318 5.07 -11.24 -19.38
C LEU A 318 3.64 -10.90 -19.84
N GLY A 319 2.65 -11.35 -19.07
CA GLY A 319 1.24 -11.07 -19.31
C GLY A 319 0.93 -9.58 -19.25
N LEU A 320 1.29 -8.92 -18.16
CA LEU A 320 1.06 -7.49 -17.95
C LEU A 320 1.79 -6.62 -18.97
N HIS A 321 3.05 -6.92 -19.28
CA HIS A 321 3.81 -6.16 -20.29
C HIS A 321 3.10 -6.18 -21.66
N ARG A 322 2.64 -7.35 -22.11
CA ARG A 322 1.88 -7.48 -23.36
C ARG A 322 0.55 -6.75 -23.28
N GLN A 323 -0.19 -6.91 -22.18
CA GLN A 323 -1.48 -6.25 -21.97
C GLN A 323 -1.36 -4.73 -22.03
N VAL A 324 -0.40 -4.15 -21.30
CA VAL A 324 -0.15 -2.68 -21.30
C VAL A 324 0.15 -2.20 -22.71
N THR A 325 1.05 -2.87 -23.42
CA THR A 325 1.46 -2.49 -24.77
C THR A 325 0.27 -2.53 -25.74
N GLN A 326 -0.55 -3.57 -25.69
CA GLN A 326 -1.73 -3.71 -26.53
C GLN A 326 -2.82 -2.68 -26.21
N LEU A 327 -3.07 -2.41 -24.91
CA LEU A 327 -4.07 -1.44 -24.49
C LEU A 327 -3.67 -0.01 -24.87
N ILE A 328 -2.39 0.36 -24.74
CA ILE A 328 -1.89 1.67 -25.19
C ILE A 328 -2.08 1.81 -26.71
N ALA A 329 -1.70 0.80 -27.49
CA ALA A 329 -1.88 0.82 -28.94
C ALA A 329 -3.37 0.92 -29.34
N ALA A 330 -4.25 0.15 -28.67
CA ALA A 330 -5.69 0.20 -28.89
C ALA A 330 -6.30 1.56 -28.54
N ALA A 331 -5.96 2.13 -27.37
CA ALA A 331 -6.42 3.44 -26.93
C ALA A 331 -5.97 4.56 -27.89
N THR A 332 -4.69 4.52 -28.30
CA THR A 332 -4.13 5.50 -29.24
C THR A 332 -4.83 5.42 -30.61
N ARG A 333 -4.99 4.21 -31.14
CA ARG A 333 -5.68 4.01 -32.41
C ARG A 333 -7.13 4.47 -32.34
N TYR A 334 -7.86 4.08 -31.29
CA TYR A 334 -9.26 4.46 -31.11
C TYR A 334 -9.43 5.98 -31.01
N ARG A 335 -8.55 6.65 -30.28
CA ARG A 335 -8.54 8.12 -30.18
C ARG A 335 -8.38 8.79 -31.54
N ASN A 336 -7.48 8.27 -32.38
CA ASN A 336 -7.15 8.88 -33.67
C ASN A 336 -8.18 8.54 -34.77
N GLU A 337 -8.68 7.29 -34.81
CA GLU A 337 -9.49 6.78 -35.89
C GLU A 337 -11.00 6.82 -35.62
N ALA A 338 -11.43 6.84 -34.34
CA ALA A 338 -12.84 6.88 -33.97
C ALA A 338 -13.24 8.17 -33.25
N LEU A 339 -12.50 8.57 -32.21
CA LEU A 339 -12.87 9.76 -31.43
C LEU A 339 -12.60 11.07 -32.18
N ALA A 340 -11.44 11.26 -32.77
CA ALA A 340 -11.10 12.50 -33.46
C ALA A 340 -12.09 12.84 -34.61
N PRO A 341 -12.50 11.86 -35.48
CA PRO A 341 -13.50 12.13 -36.50
C PRO A 341 -14.92 12.37 -35.96
N SER A 342 -15.26 11.89 -34.77
CA SER A 342 -16.61 12.04 -34.22
C SER A 342 -17.02 13.50 -33.99
N ALA A 343 -16.06 14.38 -33.67
CA ALA A 343 -16.30 15.82 -33.56
C ALA A 343 -16.72 16.45 -34.89
N ASP A 344 -16.15 16.00 -36.00
CA ASP A 344 -16.50 16.45 -37.35
C ASP A 344 -17.88 15.93 -37.75
N LEU A 345 -18.19 14.68 -37.43
CA LEU A 345 -19.53 14.09 -37.66
C LEU A 345 -20.63 14.88 -36.94
N VAL A 346 -20.39 15.27 -35.68
CA VAL A 346 -21.34 16.12 -34.95
C VAL A 346 -21.52 17.47 -35.65
N ARG A 347 -20.43 18.12 -36.07
CA ARG A 347 -20.49 19.42 -36.77
C ARG A 347 -21.26 19.34 -38.09
N ILE A 348 -21.06 18.25 -38.88
CA ILE A 348 -21.77 17.98 -40.11
C ILE A 348 -23.28 17.79 -39.82
N ALA A 349 -23.62 16.95 -38.84
CA ALA A 349 -25.01 16.69 -38.46
C ALA A 349 -25.72 17.98 -37.96
N GLU A 350 -25.04 18.85 -37.19
CA GLU A 350 -25.60 20.14 -36.78
C GLU A 350 -25.85 21.09 -37.94
N SER A 351 -24.93 21.10 -38.91
CA SER A 351 -25.06 21.97 -40.09
C SER A 351 -26.21 21.50 -40.98
N ALA A 352 -26.29 20.19 -41.26
CA ALA A 352 -27.36 19.59 -42.08
C ALA A 352 -28.74 19.78 -41.43
N TYR A 353 -28.81 19.63 -40.11
CA TYR A 353 -30.06 19.89 -39.36
C TYR A 353 -30.51 21.35 -39.45
N ARG A 354 -29.59 22.32 -39.30
CA ARG A 354 -29.91 23.74 -39.44
C ARG A 354 -30.32 24.14 -40.87
N ALA A 355 -29.81 23.44 -41.87
CA ALA A 355 -30.19 23.60 -43.27
C ALA A 355 -31.51 22.92 -43.64
N GLY A 356 -32.11 22.13 -42.74
CA GLY A 356 -33.31 21.33 -43.02
C GLY A 356 -33.05 20.09 -43.89
N GLU A 357 -31.78 19.70 -44.06
CA GLU A 357 -31.34 18.58 -44.87
C GLU A 357 -31.30 17.25 -44.08
N SER A 358 -31.35 17.34 -42.73
CA SER A 358 -31.37 16.15 -41.86
C SER A 358 -32.44 16.25 -40.78
N THR A 359 -32.78 15.09 -40.22
CA THR A 359 -33.80 14.94 -39.17
C THR A 359 -33.21 15.16 -37.78
N VAL A 360 -34.07 15.47 -36.79
CA VAL A 360 -33.69 15.47 -35.35
C VAL A 360 -33.10 14.12 -34.93
N LEU A 361 -33.59 13.03 -35.54
CA LEU A 361 -33.11 11.67 -35.24
C LEU A 361 -31.63 11.49 -35.57
N GLU A 362 -31.24 11.91 -36.76
CA GLU A 362 -29.85 11.81 -37.23
C GLU A 362 -28.90 12.69 -36.40
N LEU A 363 -29.36 13.88 -35.99
CA LEU A 363 -28.61 14.75 -35.06
C LEU A 363 -28.44 14.10 -33.67
N LEU A 364 -29.50 13.50 -33.13
CA LEU A 364 -29.45 12.79 -31.85
C LEU A 364 -28.51 11.59 -31.89
N ASP A 365 -28.52 10.86 -33.02
CA ASP A 365 -27.64 9.71 -33.24
C ASP A 365 -26.16 10.15 -33.30
N ALA A 366 -25.84 11.23 -34.00
CA ALA A 366 -24.51 11.81 -34.05
C ALA A 366 -24.02 12.24 -32.64
N TYR A 367 -24.87 12.85 -31.80
CA TYR A 367 -24.53 13.22 -30.45
C TYR A 367 -24.25 12.03 -29.54
N LYS A 368 -25.13 10.99 -29.63
CA LYS A 368 -24.95 9.75 -28.87
C LYS A 368 -23.67 9.02 -29.26
N GLY A 369 -23.42 8.91 -30.57
CA GLY A 369 -22.22 8.27 -31.11
C GLY A 369 -20.94 8.98 -30.67
N ALA A 370 -20.93 10.31 -30.65
CA ALA A 370 -19.79 11.08 -30.19
C ALA A 370 -19.53 10.91 -28.67
N LEU A 371 -20.58 10.91 -27.84
CA LEU A 371 -20.44 10.64 -26.42
C LEU A 371 -19.92 9.21 -26.16
N GLU A 372 -20.47 8.22 -26.87
CA GLU A 372 -20.06 6.84 -26.73
C GLU A 372 -18.60 6.64 -27.16
N ALA A 373 -18.16 7.31 -28.24
CA ALA A 373 -16.76 7.31 -28.65
C ALA A 373 -15.85 7.91 -27.59
N GLU A 374 -16.23 9.02 -26.96
CA GLU A 374 -15.45 9.66 -25.90
C GLU A 374 -15.36 8.78 -24.65
N LEU A 375 -16.47 8.20 -24.20
CA LEU A 375 -16.50 7.31 -23.04
C LEU A 375 -15.69 6.02 -23.28
N THR A 376 -15.74 5.48 -24.49
CA THR A 376 -14.95 4.29 -24.88
C THR A 376 -13.46 4.61 -24.91
N ALA A 377 -13.07 5.78 -25.40
CA ALA A 377 -11.67 6.22 -25.37
C ALA A 377 -11.16 6.35 -23.92
N LEU A 378 -11.93 6.99 -23.04
CA LEU A 378 -11.60 7.12 -21.62
C LEU A 378 -11.51 5.76 -20.91
N ASP A 379 -12.36 4.81 -21.25
CA ASP A 379 -12.33 3.44 -20.70
C ASP A 379 -11.08 2.68 -21.14
N LEU A 380 -10.71 2.75 -22.43
CA LEU A 380 -9.48 2.14 -22.94
C LEU A 380 -8.23 2.74 -22.31
N GLU A 381 -8.17 4.05 -22.16
CA GLU A 381 -7.05 4.74 -21.50
C GLU A 381 -6.95 4.37 -20.02
N TRP A 382 -8.08 4.29 -19.32
CA TRP A 382 -8.12 3.83 -17.95
C TRP A 382 -7.63 2.38 -17.80
N LYS A 383 -8.09 1.47 -18.66
CA LYS A 383 -7.63 0.08 -18.66
C LYS A 383 -6.13 -0.02 -18.91
N ALA A 384 -5.59 0.78 -19.83
CA ALA A 384 -4.15 0.86 -20.06
C ALA A 384 -3.40 1.38 -18.82
N ARG A 385 -3.92 2.42 -18.16
CA ARG A 385 -3.35 3.00 -16.95
C ARG A 385 -3.38 2.02 -15.79
N ALA A 386 -4.51 1.34 -15.56
CA ALA A 386 -4.65 0.35 -14.49
C ALA A 386 -3.65 -0.80 -14.66
N ALA A 387 -3.56 -1.36 -15.88
CA ALA A 387 -2.60 -2.41 -16.19
C ALA A 387 -1.14 -1.93 -16.04
N ARG A 388 -0.84 -0.65 -16.35
CA ARG A 388 0.48 -0.05 -16.13
C ARG A 388 0.80 0.09 -14.65
N ILE A 389 -0.15 0.47 -13.81
CA ILE A 389 0.03 0.53 -12.36
C ILE A 389 0.30 -0.87 -11.79
N ASP A 390 -0.40 -1.89 -12.28
CA ASP A 390 -0.17 -3.28 -11.89
C ASP A 390 1.23 -3.76 -12.28
N LEU A 391 1.71 -3.40 -13.48
CA LEU A 391 3.06 -3.69 -13.94
C LEU A 391 4.12 -3.00 -13.08
N ASP A 392 3.93 -1.73 -12.78
CA ASP A 392 4.84 -0.94 -11.93
C ASP A 392 4.86 -1.49 -10.48
N GLN A 393 3.70 -1.90 -9.95
CA GLN A 393 3.61 -2.57 -8.65
C GLN A 393 4.35 -3.90 -8.63
N LEU A 394 4.16 -4.71 -9.68
CA LEU A 394 4.83 -6.00 -9.82
C LEU A 394 6.35 -5.88 -9.84
N THR A 395 6.88 -4.84 -10.47
CA THR A 395 8.34 -4.62 -10.62
C THR A 395 8.93 -3.72 -9.53
N GLY A 396 8.09 -3.11 -8.69
CA GLY A 396 8.53 -2.14 -7.68
C GLY A 396 8.99 -0.80 -8.29
N SER A 397 8.62 -0.54 -9.53
CA SER A 397 9.02 0.68 -10.27
C SER A 397 8.00 1.76 -10.03
N PHE A 398 8.28 2.67 -9.09
CA PHE A 398 7.46 3.86 -8.93
C PHE A 398 8.22 5.07 -9.50
N PRO A 399 7.59 5.91 -10.36
CA PRO A 399 8.17 7.19 -10.70
C PRO A 399 8.34 8.01 -9.42
N GLN A 400 9.57 8.46 -9.20
CA GLN A 400 9.94 9.34 -8.09
C GLN A 400 9.39 10.74 -8.34
#